data_e52fd95a153daa6b5bb13f1eff26fe07
#
_entry.id   e52fd95a153daa6b5bb13f1eff26fe07
#
_cell.length_a   1.000
_cell.length_b   1.000
_cell.length_c   1.000
_cell.angle_alpha   90.00
_cell.angle_beta   90.00
_cell.angle_gamma   90.00
#
_symmetry.space_group_name_H-M   'P 1'
#
loop_
_entity.id
_entity.type
_entity.pdbx_description
1 polymer ?
#
loop_
_entity_poly.entity_id
_entity_poly.type
_entity_poly.pdbx_seq_one_letter_code
_entity_poly.pdbx_strand_id
1 'polypeptide(L)'
;DELPLRVFGPHSIASLATEWRAYLFTIWGGTHRPGMDMAGFGFTEEFAGHENDPVMERDNPEWTDGAYFGPSRGHLFPYWARRIGMPRPYGYGASMGAWILDYLAGWAGEWGQVLHCKSAYRGPAFTGDATFMTATITDKLVDEERRNIVQVDCKMTNQLGTVMATAKAEIELP
;
A
#
# COMPACT_ATOMS: atom_id res chain seq x y z
N ASP A 1 -22.42 -3.04 15.09
CA ASP A 1 -21.78 -1.76 15.38
C ASP A 1 -20.82 -1.40 14.26
N GLU A 2 -20.83 -0.14 13.84
CA GLU A 2 -19.95 0.38 12.78
C GLU A 2 -18.77 1.12 13.37
N LEU A 3 -17.59 0.94 12.77
CA LEU A 3 -16.41 1.73 13.09
C LEU A 3 -16.54 3.14 12.46
N PRO A 4 -15.91 4.17 13.06
CA PRO A 4 -15.92 5.50 12.47
C PRO A 4 -15.35 5.50 11.05
N LEU A 5 -15.98 6.26 10.16
CA LEU A 5 -15.47 6.50 8.82
C LEU A 5 -14.11 7.20 8.90
N ARG A 6 -13.13 6.73 8.14
CA ARG A 6 -11.85 7.40 7.94
C ARG A 6 -11.60 7.64 6.46
N VAL A 7 -11.04 8.80 6.14
CA VAL A 7 -10.75 9.19 4.76
C VAL A 7 -9.25 9.42 4.61
N PHE A 8 -8.67 8.82 3.58
CA PHE A 8 -7.29 9.01 3.16
C PHE A 8 -7.27 9.76 1.81
N GLY A 9 -6.42 10.72 1.68
CA GLY A 9 -6.29 11.48 0.44
C GLY A 9 -7.03 12.82 0.43
N PRO A 10 -7.13 13.48 -0.73
CA PRO A 10 -6.87 12.93 -2.07
C PRO A 10 -5.41 12.56 -2.30
N HIS A 11 -5.18 11.42 -2.97
CA HIS A 11 -3.85 10.92 -3.22
C HIS A 11 -3.16 11.72 -4.32
N SER A 12 -1.97 12.24 -4.02
CA SER A 12 -1.09 12.85 -5.02
C SER A 12 -0.05 11.83 -5.53
N ILE A 13 0.53 12.09 -6.69
CA ILE A 13 1.68 11.32 -7.18
C ILE A 13 2.80 11.35 -6.14
N ALA A 14 3.07 12.52 -5.54
CA ALA A 14 4.13 12.67 -4.56
C ALA A 14 3.89 11.84 -3.29
N SER A 15 2.64 11.80 -2.76
CA SER A 15 2.34 10.98 -1.57
C SER A 15 2.50 9.50 -1.85
N LEU A 16 1.96 9.00 -2.97
CA LEU A 16 2.07 7.60 -3.36
C LEU A 16 3.52 7.19 -3.64
N ALA A 17 4.30 8.08 -4.26
CA ALA A 17 5.73 7.84 -4.50
C ALA A 17 6.52 7.80 -3.19
N THR A 18 6.21 8.68 -2.25
CA THR A 18 6.89 8.73 -0.95
C THR A 18 6.60 7.47 -0.13
N GLU A 19 5.36 7.04 -0.07
CA GLU A 19 4.98 5.79 0.60
C GLU A 19 5.74 4.59 0.00
N TRP A 20 5.80 4.51 -1.31
CA TRP A 20 6.50 3.44 -2.00
C TRP A 20 8.01 3.46 -1.72
N ARG A 21 8.64 4.63 -1.76
CA ARG A 21 10.07 4.79 -1.44
C ARG A 21 10.36 4.44 0.01
N ALA A 22 9.51 4.84 0.94
CA ALA A 22 9.66 4.47 2.34
C ALA A 22 9.60 2.95 2.55
N TYR A 23 8.68 2.27 1.88
CA TYR A 23 8.58 0.82 1.90
C TYR A 23 9.84 0.14 1.35
N LEU A 24 10.33 0.57 0.20
CA LEU A 24 11.58 0.05 -0.36
C LEU A 24 12.78 0.30 0.54
N PHE A 25 12.86 1.49 1.14
CA PHE A 25 13.98 1.84 2.02
C PHE A 25 14.07 0.92 3.23
N THR A 26 12.93 0.52 3.78
CA THR A 26 12.90 -0.41 4.92
C THR A 26 13.24 -1.84 4.54
N ILE A 27 12.81 -2.30 3.37
CA ILE A 27 13.03 -3.69 2.94
C ILE A 27 14.36 -3.84 2.19
N TRP A 28 14.76 -2.87 1.39
CA TRP A 28 15.88 -2.96 0.45
C TRP A 28 17.12 -2.20 0.90
N GLY A 29 16.97 -1.09 1.59
CA GLY A 29 18.09 -0.27 2.07
C GLY A 29 19.02 -1.03 3.02
N GLY A 30 18.47 -2.01 3.76
CA GLY A 30 19.26 -2.89 4.62
C GLY A 30 19.85 -4.12 3.94
N THR A 31 19.41 -4.45 2.73
CA THR A 31 19.77 -5.70 2.05
C THR A 31 20.51 -5.48 0.73
N HIS A 32 20.37 -4.32 0.11
CA HIS A 32 21.10 -4.02 -1.13
C HIS A 32 22.59 -3.85 -0.85
N ARG A 33 23.40 -4.68 -1.48
CA ARG A 33 24.87 -4.60 -1.45
C ARG A 33 25.40 -4.56 -2.87
N PRO A 34 26.48 -3.81 -3.15
CA PRO A 34 27.15 -3.83 -4.44
C PRO A 34 27.45 -5.26 -4.88
N GLY A 35 27.11 -5.60 -6.13
CA GLY A 35 27.30 -6.94 -6.68
C GLY A 35 26.19 -7.95 -6.37
N MET A 36 25.11 -7.54 -5.75
CA MET A 36 23.94 -8.38 -5.53
C MET A 36 23.17 -8.59 -6.85
N ASP A 37 22.82 -9.86 -7.14
CA ASP A 37 21.97 -10.18 -8.28
C ASP A 37 20.56 -9.65 -8.02
N MET A 38 20.20 -8.55 -8.67
CA MET A 38 18.90 -7.92 -8.55
C MET A 38 17.83 -8.55 -9.45
N ALA A 39 18.21 -9.39 -10.41
CA ALA A 39 17.27 -10.07 -11.32
C ALA A 39 16.30 -10.98 -10.55
N GLY A 40 16.77 -11.63 -9.48
CA GLY A 40 15.96 -12.47 -8.60
C GLY A 40 14.85 -11.70 -7.86
N PHE A 41 14.87 -10.36 -7.86
CA PHE A 41 13.87 -9.50 -7.25
C PHE A 41 12.92 -8.82 -8.27
N GLY A 42 12.94 -9.27 -9.53
CA GLY A 42 12.10 -8.70 -10.59
C GLY A 42 12.60 -7.39 -11.18
N PHE A 43 13.82 -6.97 -10.86
CA PHE A 43 14.53 -5.91 -11.56
C PHE A 43 15.22 -6.52 -12.78
N THR A 44 14.44 -6.72 -13.83
CA THR A 44 14.93 -7.25 -15.09
C THR A 44 15.59 -6.15 -15.91
N GLU A 45 16.34 -6.56 -16.94
CA GLU A 45 16.95 -5.69 -17.96
C GLU A 45 15.97 -4.71 -18.63
N GLU A 46 14.65 -4.90 -18.46
CA GLU A 46 13.62 -3.93 -18.85
C GLU A 46 13.85 -2.54 -18.24
N PHE A 47 14.51 -2.44 -17.12
CA PHE A 47 14.86 -1.17 -16.48
C PHE A 47 16.19 -0.58 -16.99
N ALA A 48 17.05 -1.39 -17.55
CA ALA A 48 18.36 -0.97 -18.05
C ALA A 48 18.33 -0.28 -19.43
N GLY A 49 17.23 -0.38 -20.19
CA GLY A 49 17.13 0.10 -21.57
C GLY A 49 16.51 1.49 -21.76
N HIS A 50 16.39 2.31 -20.72
CA HIS A 50 15.68 3.58 -20.78
C HIS A 50 16.57 4.78 -20.51
N GLU A 51 17.67 4.85 -21.21
CA GLU A 51 18.69 5.90 -21.13
C GLU A 51 18.14 7.33 -21.34
N ASN A 52 16.95 7.48 -21.93
CA ASN A 52 16.27 8.75 -22.16
C ASN A 52 14.99 8.93 -21.33
N ASP A 53 14.83 8.18 -20.24
CA ASP A 53 13.68 8.35 -19.35
C ASP A 53 13.96 9.49 -18.36
N PRO A 54 13.16 10.58 -18.37
CA PRO A 54 13.36 11.72 -17.46
C PRO A 54 13.32 11.36 -15.98
N VAL A 55 12.90 10.16 -15.64
CA VAL A 55 12.95 9.64 -14.27
C VAL A 55 14.33 9.11 -13.91
N MET A 56 14.99 8.43 -14.85
CA MET A 56 16.34 7.93 -14.67
C MET A 56 17.34 9.08 -14.52
N GLU A 57 17.07 10.21 -15.19
CA GLU A 57 17.89 11.45 -15.04
C GLU A 57 17.75 12.11 -13.66
N ARG A 58 16.64 11.84 -12.94
CA ARG A 58 16.39 12.41 -11.60
C ARG A 58 16.94 11.54 -10.48
N ASP A 59 17.05 10.24 -10.70
CA ASP A 59 17.67 9.36 -9.73
C ASP A 59 19.17 9.49 -9.87
N ASN A 60 19.81 9.97 -8.82
CA ASN A 60 21.27 10.13 -8.82
C ASN A 60 21.93 8.75 -8.97
N PRO A 61 22.52 8.43 -10.14
CA PRO A 61 23.09 7.11 -10.41
C PRO A 61 24.26 6.77 -9.49
N GLU A 62 24.92 7.77 -8.94
CA GLU A 62 26.01 7.58 -7.97
C GLU A 62 25.52 6.99 -6.65
N TRP A 63 24.24 7.24 -6.29
CA TRP A 63 23.65 6.72 -5.05
C TRP A 63 22.99 5.35 -5.23
N THR A 64 22.72 4.97 -6.46
CA THR A 64 21.98 3.74 -6.80
C THR A 64 22.83 2.73 -7.57
N ASP A 65 24.13 2.96 -7.72
CA ASP A 65 25.02 2.17 -8.59
C ASP A 65 24.45 2.02 -10.03
N GLY A 66 23.76 3.04 -10.52
CA GLY A 66 23.13 3.04 -11.83
C GLY A 66 21.83 2.25 -11.92
N ALA A 67 21.35 1.65 -10.82
CA ALA A 67 20.07 0.95 -10.78
C ALA A 67 18.92 1.95 -10.57
N TYR A 68 17.79 1.70 -11.24
CA TYR A 68 16.56 2.45 -10.95
C TYR A 68 16.08 2.14 -9.54
N PHE A 69 15.99 3.18 -8.72
CA PHE A 69 15.54 3.07 -7.34
C PHE A 69 14.27 3.89 -7.14
N GLY A 70 13.14 3.27 -7.38
CA GLY A 70 11.86 3.97 -7.27
C GLY A 70 10.66 3.04 -7.53
N PRO A 71 9.43 3.56 -7.37
CA PRO A 71 8.23 2.82 -7.68
C PRO A 71 8.18 2.45 -9.16
N SER A 72 7.48 1.38 -9.49
CA SER A 72 7.25 1.04 -10.90
C SER A 72 6.63 2.24 -11.60
N ARG A 73 7.03 2.46 -12.85
CA ARG A 73 6.70 3.68 -13.60
C ARG A 73 5.22 3.98 -13.71
N GLY A 74 4.38 2.94 -13.76
CA GLY A 74 2.93 3.09 -13.78
C GLY A 74 2.35 3.75 -12.53
N HIS A 75 3.04 3.67 -11.41
CA HIS A 75 2.63 4.35 -10.16
C HIS A 75 2.91 5.87 -10.19
N LEU A 76 3.86 6.32 -11.01
CA LEU A 76 4.31 7.71 -11.05
C LEU A 76 3.88 8.46 -12.30
N PHE A 77 3.91 7.79 -13.46
CA PHE A 77 3.81 8.47 -14.75
C PHE A 77 2.53 8.12 -15.48
N PRO A 78 1.72 9.13 -15.87
CA PRO A 78 0.48 8.90 -16.61
C PRO A 78 0.69 8.14 -17.94
N TYR A 79 1.81 8.37 -18.59
CA TYR A 79 2.15 7.67 -19.84
C TYR A 79 2.31 6.15 -19.59
N TRP A 80 3.09 5.76 -18.60
CA TRP A 80 3.34 4.36 -18.29
C TRP A 80 2.11 3.68 -17.69
N ALA A 81 1.33 4.40 -16.86
CA ALA A 81 0.06 3.90 -16.35
C ALA A 81 -0.87 3.50 -17.50
N ARG A 82 -1.06 4.40 -18.48
CA ARG A 82 -1.90 4.13 -19.65
C ARG A 82 -1.37 2.97 -20.52
N ARG A 83 -0.06 2.81 -20.61
CA ARG A 83 0.54 1.70 -21.38
C ARG A 83 0.19 0.32 -20.84
N ILE A 84 -0.02 0.21 -19.54
CA ILE A 84 -0.44 -1.04 -18.87
C ILE A 84 -1.95 -1.09 -18.60
N GLY A 85 -2.73 -0.22 -19.25
CA GLY A 85 -4.19 -0.22 -19.17
C GLY A 85 -4.78 0.53 -17.98
N MET A 86 -3.98 1.25 -17.20
CA MET A 86 -4.46 2.07 -16.08
C MET A 86 -4.72 3.51 -16.57
N PRO A 87 -5.85 4.13 -16.20
CA PRO A 87 -6.18 5.48 -16.67
C PRO A 87 -5.28 6.57 -16.11
N ARG A 88 -4.74 6.36 -14.91
CA ARG A 88 -3.91 7.31 -14.15
C ARG A 88 -2.88 6.57 -13.31
N PRO A 89 -1.84 7.24 -12.80
CA PRO A 89 -0.98 6.68 -11.77
C PRO A 89 -1.80 6.20 -10.57
N TYR A 90 -1.33 5.18 -9.89
CA TYR A 90 -2.11 4.48 -8.87
C TYR A 90 -1.24 4.05 -7.69
N GLY A 91 -1.88 3.91 -6.53
CA GLY A 91 -1.27 3.46 -5.28
C GLY A 91 -0.80 2.01 -5.35
N TYR A 92 0.17 1.71 -4.52
CA TYR A 92 0.73 0.37 -4.39
C TYR A 92 -0.16 -0.52 -3.50
N GLY A 93 -0.26 -1.81 -3.82
CA GLY A 93 -1.07 -2.72 -3.01
C GLY A 93 -0.62 -2.83 -1.56
N ALA A 94 0.69 -2.74 -1.31
CA ALA A 94 1.23 -2.72 0.05
C ALA A 94 0.80 -1.48 0.83
N SER A 95 0.78 -0.28 0.19
CA SER A 95 0.24 0.94 0.81
C SER A 95 -1.22 0.79 1.16
N MET A 96 -2.03 0.20 0.27
CA MET A 96 -3.45 -0.06 0.54
C MET A 96 -3.63 -1.00 1.74
N GLY A 97 -2.77 -2.01 1.87
CA GLY A 97 -2.74 -2.90 3.03
C GLY A 97 -2.37 -2.16 4.32
N ALA A 98 -1.37 -1.30 4.25
CA ALA A 98 -0.96 -0.46 5.37
C ALA A 98 -2.08 0.49 5.83
N TRP A 99 -2.85 1.08 4.91
CA TRP A 99 -4.01 1.93 5.27
C TRP A 99 -5.11 1.15 5.97
N ILE A 100 -5.35 -0.12 5.56
CA ILE A 100 -6.30 -1.01 6.26
C ILE A 100 -5.82 -1.27 7.70
N LEU A 101 -4.55 -1.63 7.86
CA LEU A 101 -3.98 -1.91 9.18
C LEU A 101 -3.96 -0.66 10.06
N ASP A 102 -3.58 0.50 9.51
CA ASP A 102 -3.59 1.77 10.23
C ASP A 102 -5.00 2.16 10.68
N TYR A 103 -6.01 1.91 9.85
CA TYR A 103 -7.40 2.14 10.20
C TYR A 103 -7.86 1.26 11.36
N LEU A 104 -7.59 -0.05 11.29
CA LEU A 104 -7.99 -1.01 12.30
C LEU A 104 -7.22 -0.84 13.62
N ALA A 105 -5.92 -0.64 13.55
CA ALA A 105 -5.07 -0.40 14.71
C ALA A 105 -5.40 0.94 15.38
N GLY A 106 -5.65 1.98 14.58
CA GLY A 106 -6.08 3.28 15.11
C GLY A 106 -7.43 3.23 15.83
N TRP A 107 -8.35 2.38 15.38
CA TRP A 107 -9.60 2.12 16.09
C TRP A 107 -9.40 1.29 17.36
N ALA A 108 -8.56 0.25 17.30
CA ALA A 108 -8.25 -0.60 18.46
C ALA A 108 -7.63 0.19 19.62
N GLY A 109 -6.92 1.28 19.29
CA GLY A 109 -6.29 2.15 20.29
C GLY A 109 -4.98 1.58 20.84
N GLU A 110 -4.46 2.24 21.88
CA GLU A 110 -3.14 1.92 22.44
C GLU A 110 -3.06 0.51 23.05
N TRP A 111 -4.17 0.02 23.59
CA TRP A 111 -4.21 -1.25 24.32
C TRP A 111 -4.82 -2.40 23.53
N GLY A 112 -5.35 -2.10 22.33
CA GLY A 112 -5.88 -3.13 21.42
C GLY A 112 -4.81 -3.62 20.46
N GLN A 113 -5.03 -4.82 19.92
CA GLN A 113 -4.10 -5.44 18.98
C GLN A 113 -4.82 -6.09 17.80
N VAL A 114 -4.40 -5.80 16.57
CA VAL A 114 -4.84 -6.53 15.38
C VAL A 114 -4.10 -7.86 15.36
N LEU A 115 -4.79 -8.94 15.68
CA LEU A 115 -4.21 -10.29 15.73
C LEU A 115 -4.09 -10.91 14.34
N HIS A 116 -5.12 -10.69 13.53
CA HIS A 116 -5.18 -11.22 12.18
C HIS A 116 -5.88 -10.23 11.24
N CYS A 117 -5.37 -10.11 10.02
CA CYS A 117 -6.03 -9.33 8.96
C CYS A 117 -5.80 -10.00 7.60
N LYS A 118 -6.89 -10.39 6.96
CA LYS A 118 -6.88 -10.96 5.61
C LYS A 118 -7.53 -9.99 4.65
N SER A 119 -6.75 -9.37 3.78
CA SER A 119 -7.22 -8.43 2.77
C SER A 119 -7.32 -9.04 1.37
N ALA A 120 -8.24 -8.52 0.57
CA ALA A 120 -8.41 -8.86 -0.84
C ALA A 120 -8.54 -7.57 -1.65
N TYR A 121 -7.59 -7.35 -2.57
CA TYR A 121 -7.58 -6.18 -3.44
C TYR A 121 -8.45 -6.43 -4.68
N ARG A 122 -9.25 -5.43 -5.05
CA ARG A 122 -10.20 -5.47 -6.16
C ARG A 122 -9.90 -4.46 -7.25
N GLY A 123 -9.22 -3.39 -6.89
CA GLY A 123 -8.84 -2.33 -7.80
C GLY A 123 -7.83 -1.38 -7.17
N PRO A 124 -7.16 -0.56 -7.98
CA PRO A 124 -6.16 0.39 -7.52
C PRO A 124 -6.80 1.65 -6.92
N ALA A 125 -6.08 2.29 -6.00
CA ALA A 125 -6.36 3.66 -5.58
C ALA A 125 -5.66 4.62 -6.55
N PHE A 126 -6.41 5.35 -7.35
CA PHE A 126 -5.83 6.25 -8.34
C PHE A 126 -5.44 7.61 -7.76
N THR A 127 -4.45 8.25 -8.39
CA THR A 127 -4.13 9.66 -8.09
C THR A 127 -5.34 10.55 -8.33
N GLY A 128 -5.58 11.48 -7.40
CA GLY A 128 -6.74 12.37 -7.39
C GLY A 128 -7.97 11.79 -6.70
N ASP A 129 -7.98 10.48 -6.41
CA ASP A 129 -9.07 9.85 -5.67
C ASP A 129 -8.85 9.99 -4.15
N ALA A 130 -9.96 10.05 -3.41
CA ALA A 130 -9.98 9.85 -1.97
C ALA A 130 -10.38 8.40 -1.65
N THR A 131 -9.80 7.86 -0.60
CA THR A 131 -10.08 6.51 -0.11
C THR A 131 -10.89 6.58 1.18
N PHE A 132 -12.04 5.92 1.19
CA PHE A 132 -12.95 5.84 2.32
C PHE A 132 -12.86 4.46 2.95
N MET A 133 -12.54 4.44 4.23
CA MET A 133 -12.47 3.22 5.04
C MET A 133 -13.70 3.12 5.92
N THR A 134 -14.42 2.03 5.80
CA THR A 134 -15.55 1.67 6.67
C THR A 134 -15.37 0.26 7.17
N ALA A 135 -15.85 -0.03 8.36
CA ALA A 135 -15.86 -1.39 8.87
C ALA A 135 -17.05 -1.64 9.79
N THR A 136 -17.46 -2.90 9.88
CA THR A 136 -18.56 -3.35 10.71
C THR A 136 -18.07 -4.48 11.60
N ILE A 137 -18.37 -4.42 12.90
CA ILE A 137 -18.15 -5.53 13.83
C ILE A 137 -19.17 -6.59 13.49
N THR A 138 -18.69 -7.77 13.14
CA THR A 138 -19.53 -8.92 12.76
C THR A 138 -19.74 -9.90 13.89
N ASP A 139 -18.78 -9.95 14.83
CA ASP A 139 -18.89 -10.82 16.01
C ASP A 139 -18.06 -10.27 17.18
N LYS A 140 -18.43 -10.67 18.40
CA LYS A 140 -17.76 -10.37 19.65
C LYS A 140 -17.70 -11.65 20.47
N LEU A 141 -16.50 -12.08 20.82
CA LEU A 141 -16.31 -13.33 21.55
C LEU A 141 -15.18 -13.20 22.58
N VAL A 142 -15.14 -14.13 23.50
CA VAL A 142 -14.00 -14.36 24.39
C VAL A 142 -13.38 -15.68 23.95
N ASP A 143 -12.11 -15.67 23.61
CA ASP A 143 -11.43 -16.87 23.15
C ASP A 143 -10.99 -17.80 24.30
N GLU A 144 -10.33 -18.91 23.95
CA GLU A 144 -9.87 -19.90 24.91
C GLU A 144 -8.82 -19.35 25.91
N GLU A 145 -8.09 -18.30 25.51
CA GLU A 145 -7.11 -17.59 26.34
C GLU A 145 -7.73 -16.45 27.14
N ARG A 146 -9.06 -16.32 27.12
CA ARG A 146 -9.87 -15.31 27.81
C ARG A 146 -9.63 -13.89 27.30
N ARG A 147 -9.21 -13.73 26.02
CA ARG A 147 -9.07 -12.43 25.37
C ARG A 147 -10.41 -11.98 24.80
N ASN A 148 -10.69 -10.69 24.88
CA ASN A 148 -11.87 -10.10 24.25
C ASN A 148 -11.57 -9.87 22.77
N ILE A 149 -12.17 -10.63 21.89
CA ILE A 149 -11.95 -10.57 20.45
C ILE A 149 -13.16 -9.98 19.75
N VAL A 150 -12.94 -9.07 18.82
CA VAL A 150 -13.94 -8.62 17.84
C VAL A 150 -13.54 -9.05 16.45
N GLN A 151 -14.50 -9.57 15.70
CA GLN A 151 -14.36 -9.83 14.28
C GLN A 151 -14.92 -8.66 13.48
N VAL A 152 -14.18 -8.22 12.47
CA VAL A 152 -14.47 -7.00 11.72
C VAL A 152 -14.40 -7.25 10.23
N ASP A 153 -15.44 -6.86 9.51
CA ASP A 153 -15.47 -6.77 8.05
C ASP A 153 -15.18 -5.32 7.63
N CYS A 154 -14.05 -5.11 6.96
CA CYS A 154 -13.59 -3.80 6.50
C CYS A 154 -13.76 -3.64 4.99
N LYS A 155 -14.10 -2.44 4.55
CA LYS A 155 -14.24 -2.07 3.15
C LYS A 155 -13.50 -0.77 2.85
N MET A 156 -12.78 -0.79 1.73
CA MET A 156 -12.10 0.37 1.16
C MET A 156 -12.79 0.74 -0.15
N THR A 157 -13.30 1.96 -0.24
CA THR A 157 -13.95 2.49 -1.45
C THR A 157 -13.33 3.81 -1.87
N ASN A 158 -13.50 4.20 -3.14
CA ASN A 158 -13.22 5.56 -3.57
C ASN A 158 -14.47 6.45 -3.41
N GLN A 159 -14.35 7.74 -3.75
CA GLN A 159 -15.45 8.71 -3.67
C GLN A 159 -16.66 8.39 -4.58
N LEU A 160 -16.51 7.47 -5.53
CA LEU A 160 -17.61 7.00 -6.39
C LEU A 160 -18.27 5.73 -5.85
N GLY A 161 -17.85 5.24 -4.66
CA GLY A 161 -18.35 4.02 -4.06
C GLY A 161 -17.75 2.73 -4.67
N THR A 162 -16.77 2.84 -5.56
CA THR A 162 -16.10 1.66 -6.12
C THR A 162 -15.27 0.97 -5.05
N VAL A 163 -15.51 -0.32 -4.86
CA VAL A 163 -14.76 -1.12 -3.88
C VAL A 163 -13.37 -1.42 -4.42
N MET A 164 -12.34 -0.93 -3.74
CA MET A 164 -10.94 -1.15 -4.08
C MET A 164 -10.32 -2.30 -3.31
N ALA A 165 -10.72 -2.48 -2.05
CA ALA A 165 -10.32 -3.63 -1.23
C ALA A 165 -11.37 -3.98 -0.20
N THR A 166 -11.29 -5.21 0.30
CA THR A 166 -12.02 -5.69 1.47
C THR A 166 -11.05 -6.38 2.41
N ALA A 167 -11.35 -6.38 3.71
CA ALA A 167 -10.57 -7.14 4.67
C ALA A 167 -11.48 -7.75 5.74
N LYS A 168 -11.02 -8.88 6.28
CA LYS A 168 -11.55 -9.47 7.52
C LYS A 168 -10.46 -9.45 8.56
N ALA A 169 -10.77 -9.00 9.75
CA ALA A 169 -9.80 -8.88 10.82
C ALA A 169 -10.33 -9.42 12.14
N GLU A 170 -9.41 -9.85 12.98
CA GLU A 170 -9.63 -10.18 14.39
C GLU A 170 -8.81 -9.22 15.23
N ILE A 171 -9.46 -8.56 16.17
CA ILE A 171 -8.86 -7.51 16.99
C ILE A 171 -9.11 -7.85 18.45
N GLU A 172 -8.04 -7.94 19.22
CA GLU A 172 -8.10 -8.02 20.67
C GLU A 172 -8.35 -6.64 21.24
N LEU A 173 -9.29 -6.56 22.18
CA LEU A 173 -9.59 -5.35 22.95
C LEU A 173 -9.31 -5.59 24.43
N PRO A 174 -8.95 -4.54 25.19
CA PRO A 174 -8.66 -4.65 26.61
C PRO A 174 -9.85 -5.11 27.44
#